data_735e0f1c2d946a1b9b1bc6f21358771d
#
_entry.id   735e0f1c2d946a1b9b1bc6f21358771d
#
_cell.length_a   1.000
_cell.length_b   1.000
_cell.length_c   1.000
_cell.angle_alpha   90.00
_cell.angle_beta   90.00
_cell.angle_gamma   90.00
#
_symmetry.space_group_name_H-M   'P 1'
#
loop_
_entity.id
_entity.type
_entity.pdbx_description
1 polymer ?
#
loop_
_entity_poly.entity_id
_entity_poly.type
_entity_poly.pdbx_seq_one_letter_code
_entity_poly.pdbx_strand_id
1 'polypeptide(L)'
;QTKIGEWVLAVGNPFNLTSTVTAGIISAKSRDLSDFDSKNQSFIQTDAAVNSGNSGGALVNINGDLIGINTAIQSNNAGFIGYSFAVPSNIARKIYEDILEFGDVQRGLLGVTGQSLNSENAKELGINKTEGFYVNETDPEMGAHIAGMRNGDIILQIDDVQILSLIHI
;
A
#
# COMPACT_ATOMS: atom_id res chain seq x y z
N GLN A 1 8.87 -2.56 -12.48
CA GLN A 1 7.97 -1.72 -11.66
C GLN A 1 6.80 -1.25 -12.51
N THR A 2 5.58 -1.50 -12.07
CA THR A 2 4.35 -1.00 -12.72
C THR A 2 4.22 0.52 -12.57
N LYS A 3 3.65 1.18 -13.60
CA LYS A 3 3.46 2.64 -13.64
C LYS A 3 1.97 2.99 -13.66
N ILE A 4 1.63 4.17 -13.14
CA ILE A 4 0.29 4.74 -13.29
C ILE A 4 0.00 4.93 -14.78
N GLY A 5 -1.22 4.59 -15.21
CA GLY A 5 -1.65 4.61 -16.61
C GLY A 5 -1.37 3.31 -17.38
N GLU A 6 -0.63 2.34 -16.82
CA GLU A 6 -0.44 1.03 -17.45
C GLU A 6 -1.72 0.20 -17.46
N TRP A 7 -1.98 -0.48 -18.57
CA TRP A 7 -3.12 -1.38 -18.72
C TRP A 7 -3.01 -2.60 -17.82
N VAL A 8 -4.14 -2.96 -17.22
CA VAL A 8 -4.29 -4.12 -16.34
C VAL A 8 -5.56 -4.88 -16.65
N LEU A 9 -5.53 -6.18 -16.33
CA LEU A 9 -6.67 -7.07 -16.39
C LEU A 9 -6.94 -7.61 -15.00
N ALA A 10 -8.16 -7.42 -14.51
CA ALA A 10 -8.63 -8.04 -13.28
C ALA A 10 -9.37 -9.34 -13.65
N VAL A 11 -8.86 -10.45 -13.13
CA VAL A 11 -9.41 -11.80 -13.35
C VAL A 11 -10.12 -12.25 -12.09
N GLY A 12 -11.28 -12.86 -12.23
CA GLY A 12 -12.03 -13.39 -11.10
C GLY A 12 -13.18 -14.29 -11.52
N ASN A 13 -13.98 -14.70 -10.55
CA ASN A 13 -15.17 -15.53 -10.78
C ASN A 13 -16.39 -14.93 -10.04
N PRO A 14 -16.85 -13.74 -10.45
CA PRO A 14 -17.98 -13.09 -9.81
C PRO A 14 -19.26 -13.92 -9.97
N PHE A 15 -20.08 -13.93 -8.92
CA PHE A 15 -21.40 -14.59 -8.91
C PHE A 15 -21.39 -16.09 -9.22
N ASN A 16 -20.28 -16.78 -8.99
CA ASN A 16 -20.10 -18.20 -9.30
C ASN A 16 -20.38 -18.56 -10.79
N LEU A 17 -20.21 -17.59 -11.66
CA LEU A 17 -20.23 -17.73 -13.11
C LEU A 17 -18.86 -18.23 -13.60
N THR A 18 -18.72 -18.48 -14.91
CA THR A 18 -17.40 -18.75 -15.51
C THR A 18 -16.44 -17.58 -15.32
N SER A 19 -15.13 -17.85 -15.35
CA SER A 19 -14.08 -16.85 -15.20
C SER A 19 -14.38 -15.58 -16.00
N THR A 20 -14.29 -14.44 -15.31
CA THR A 20 -14.55 -13.12 -15.87
C THR A 20 -13.27 -12.32 -15.86
N VAL A 21 -13.04 -11.59 -16.95
CA VAL A 21 -11.90 -10.68 -17.09
C VAL A 21 -12.44 -9.28 -17.36
N THR A 22 -11.96 -8.31 -16.58
CA THR A 22 -12.23 -6.89 -16.81
C THR A 22 -10.94 -6.16 -17.08
N ALA A 23 -10.97 -5.09 -17.87
CA ALA A 23 -9.79 -4.29 -18.23
C ALA A 23 -9.91 -2.88 -17.68
N GLY A 24 -8.77 -2.31 -17.34
CA GLY A 24 -8.62 -0.92 -16.87
C GLY A 24 -7.15 -0.53 -16.83
N ILE A 25 -6.83 0.50 -16.08
CA ILE A 25 -5.47 0.99 -15.89
C ILE A 25 -5.11 1.03 -14.39
N ILE A 26 -3.84 1.13 -14.08
CA ILE A 26 -3.38 1.55 -12.74
C ILE A 26 -3.72 3.02 -12.57
N SER A 27 -4.71 3.32 -11.74
CA SER A 27 -5.17 4.69 -11.48
C SER A 27 -4.31 5.39 -10.42
N ALA A 28 -3.85 4.64 -9.41
CA ALA A 28 -2.94 5.12 -8.38
C ALA A 28 -2.17 3.96 -7.75
N LYS A 29 -1.11 4.30 -7.02
CA LYS A 29 -0.31 3.36 -6.23
C LYS A 29 -0.23 3.88 -4.80
N SER A 30 0.08 2.97 -3.87
CA SER A 30 0.26 3.30 -2.45
C SER A 30 -0.96 4.02 -1.85
N ARG A 31 -2.19 3.56 -2.19
CA ARG A 31 -3.41 4.06 -1.56
C ARG A 31 -3.57 3.46 -0.19
N ASP A 32 -3.72 4.34 0.80
CA ASP A 32 -4.11 3.98 2.15
C ASP A 32 -5.65 3.99 2.24
N LEU A 33 -6.21 2.93 2.81
CA LEU A 33 -7.63 2.79 3.09
C LEU A 33 -7.88 2.77 4.61
N SER A 34 -7.08 3.52 5.38
CA SER A 34 -7.10 3.55 6.84
C SER A 34 -8.48 3.87 7.44
N ASP A 35 -9.33 4.58 6.71
CA ASP A 35 -10.72 4.81 7.11
C ASP A 35 -11.57 3.52 7.13
N PHE A 36 -11.10 2.43 6.50
CA PHE A 36 -11.80 1.14 6.41
C PHE A 36 -11.06 0.00 7.11
N ASP A 37 -9.75 0.10 7.31
CA ASP A 37 -8.94 -0.89 8.02
C ASP A 37 -7.75 -0.16 8.68
N SER A 38 -7.65 -0.25 10.00
CA SER A 38 -6.62 0.39 10.84
C SER A 38 -5.19 -0.13 10.60
N LYS A 39 -4.97 -0.91 9.55
CA LYS A 39 -3.66 -1.43 9.15
C LYS A 39 -3.17 -0.63 7.95
N ASN A 40 -2.11 0.15 8.11
CA ASN A 40 -1.41 0.83 7.03
C ASN A 40 -1.08 -0.15 5.90
N GLN A 41 -1.94 -0.21 4.89
CA GLN A 41 -1.77 -1.09 3.74
C GLN A 41 -1.68 -0.24 2.49
N SER A 42 -0.65 -0.49 1.69
CA SER A 42 -0.44 0.17 0.42
C SER A 42 -1.12 -0.61 -0.69
N PHE A 43 -2.23 -0.09 -1.24
CA PHE A 43 -2.97 -0.73 -2.31
C PHE A 43 -2.65 -0.15 -3.69
N ILE A 44 -2.77 -0.98 -4.72
CA ILE A 44 -2.89 -0.55 -6.10
C ILE A 44 -4.35 -0.19 -6.35
N GLN A 45 -4.62 1.02 -6.84
CA GLN A 45 -5.93 1.43 -7.30
C GLN A 45 -6.02 1.22 -8.81
N THR A 46 -7.15 0.67 -9.27
CA THR A 46 -7.46 0.48 -10.70
C THR A 46 -8.92 0.84 -10.98
N ASP A 47 -9.22 1.22 -12.20
CA ASP A 47 -10.57 1.37 -12.73
C ASP A 47 -11.07 0.11 -13.48
N ALA A 48 -10.27 -0.96 -13.51
CA ALA A 48 -10.77 -2.29 -13.91
C ALA A 48 -11.88 -2.72 -12.96
N ALA A 49 -13.06 -3.09 -13.50
CA ALA A 49 -14.20 -3.39 -12.67
C ALA A 49 -13.99 -4.66 -11.84
N VAL A 50 -13.96 -4.49 -10.51
CA VAL A 50 -13.94 -5.58 -9.54
C VAL A 50 -15.26 -5.56 -8.78
N ASN A 51 -15.94 -6.68 -8.74
CA ASN A 51 -17.18 -6.88 -8.00
C ASN A 51 -17.04 -8.05 -7.03
N SER A 52 -18.05 -8.27 -6.19
CA SER A 52 -18.10 -9.42 -5.29
C SER A 52 -17.89 -10.73 -6.08
N GLY A 53 -16.91 -11.55 -5.64
CA GLY A 53 -16.45 -12.77 -6.30
C GLY A 53 -15.14 -12.61 -7.09
N ASN A 54 -14.67 -11.38 -7.35
CA ASN A 54 -13.34 -11.15 -7.91
C ASN A 54 -12.25 -11.07 -6.84
N SER A 55 -12.59 -10.91 -5.57
CA SER A 55 -11.64 -10.88 -4.46
C SER A 55 -10.85 -12.17 -4.37
N GLY A 56 -9.53 -12.08 -4.22
CA GLY A 56 -8.58 -13.20 -4.30
C GLY A 56 -8.14 -13.52 -5.72
N GLY A 57 -8.79 -12.96 -6.75
CA GLY A 57 -8.41 -13.11 -8.15
C GLY A 57 -7.19 -12.26 -8.51
N ALA A 58 -6.59 -12.57 -9.66
CA ALA A 58 -5.38 -11.91 -10.12
C ALA A 58 -5.67 -10.52 -10.73
N LEU A 59 -4.80 -9.55 -10.44
CA LEU A 59 -4.60 -8.35 -11.25
C LEU A 59 -3.29 -8.54 -12.03
N VAL A 60 -3.38 -8.59 -13.36
CA VAL A 60 -2.21 -8.84 -14.23
C VAL A 60 -1.99 -7.68 -15.20
N ASN A 61 -0.74 -7.51 -15.63
CA ASN A 61 -0.42 -6.58 -16.71
C ASN A 61 -0.67 -7.21 -18.09
N ILE A 62 -0.40 -6.46 -19.16
CA ILE A 62 -0.58 -6.92 -20.55
C ILE A 62 0.37 -8.07 -20.95
N ASN A 63 1.45 -8.30 -20.19
CA ASN A 63 2.37 -9.41 -20.41
C ASN A 63 1.94 -10.70 -19.67
N GLY A 64 0.89 -10.62 -18.84
CA GLY A 64 0.44 -11.71 -17.99
C GLY A 64 1.16 -11.79 -16.64
N ASP A 65 2.01 -10.80 -16.28
CA ASP A 65 2.67 -10.78 -14.98
C ASP A 65 1.66 -10.42 -13.89
N LEU A 66 1.69 -11.16 -12.78
CA LEU A 66 0.88 -10.87 -11.59
C LEU A 66 1.40 -9.60 -10.90
N ILE A 67 0.61 -8.53 -10.91
CA ILE A 67 0.96 -7.26 -10.27
C ILE A 67 0.24 -7.03 -8.95
N GLY A 68 -0.90 -7.70 -8.74
CA GLY A 68 -1.65 -7.62 -7.49
C GLY A 68 -2.69 -8.70 -7.35
N ILE A 69 -3.30 -8.75 -6.16
CA ILE A 69 -4.43 -9.62 -5.83
C ILE A 69 -5.64 -8.73 -5.55
N ASN A 70 -6.72 -8.89 -6.31
CA ASN A 70 -7.95 -8.13 -6.15
C ASN A 70 -8.51 -8.35 -4.74
N THR A 71 -8.89 -7.28 -4.03
CA THR A 71 -9.32 -7.43 -2.64
C THR A 71 -10.58 -6.65 -2.30
N ALA A 72 -10.70 -5.40 -2.68
CA ALA A 72 -11.76 -4.53 -2.21
C ALA A 72 -12.29 -3.62 -3.31
N ILE A 73 -13.52 -3.16 -3.09
CA ILE A 73 -14.12 -2.04 -3.80
C ILE A 73 -14.55 -1.00 -2.77
N GLN A 74 -14.32 0.26 -3.07
CA GLN A 74 -14.88 1.34 -2.27
C GLN A 74 -16.30 1.62 -2.79
N SER A 75 -17.31 1.06 -2.11
CA SER A 75 -18.70 1.27 -2.48
C SER A 75 -19.64 1.07 -1.31
N ASN A 76 -20.48 2.05 -1.06
CA ASN A 76 -21.54 1.96 -0.05
C ASN A 76 -22.68 0.99 -0.45
N ASN A 77 -22.73 0.55 -1.72
CA ASN A 77 -23.80 -0.27 -2.30
C ASN A 77 -23.29 -1.61 -2.88
N ALA A 78 -22.11 -2.07 -2.49
CA ALA A 78 -21.47 -3.31 -2.96
C ALA A 78 -21.27 -3.44 -4.49
N GLY A 79 -21.39 -2.35 -5.25
CA GLY A 79 -21.16 -2.30 -6.70
C GLY A 79 -19.97 -1.45 -7.08
N PHE A 80 -19.34 -1.74 -8.21
CA PHE A 80 -18.23 -0.97 -8.77
C PHE A 80 -18.65 0.46 -9.09
N ILE A 81 -17.91 1.44 -8.58
CA ILE A 81 -18.13 2.88 -8.78
C ILE A 81 -16.92 3.59 -9.42
N GLY A 82 -16.04 2.84 -10.07
CA GLY A 82 -14.82 3.38 -10.69
C GLY A 82 -13.54 3.24 -9.86
N TYR A 83 -13.63 2.67 -8.65
CA TYR A 83 -12.49 2.45 -7.77
C TYR A 83 -12.44 0.99 -7.31
N SER A 84 -11.40 0.30 -7.69
CA SER A 84 -11.05 -1.04 -7.22
C SER A 84 -9.64 -1.04 -6.64
N PHE A 85 -9.39 -1.95 -5.71
CA PHE A 85 -8.11 -2.04 -5.03
C PHE A 85 -7.56 -3.46 -5.08
N ALA A 86 -6.24 -3.55 -5.19
CA ALA A 86 -5.53 -4.81 -5.15
C ALA A 86 -4.32 -4.71 -4.21
N VAL A 87 -4.05 -5.78 -3.47
CA VAL A 87 -2.82 -5.94 -2.72
C VAL A 87 -1.67 -6.12 -3.71
N PRO A 88 -0.60 -5.33 -3.66
CA PRO A 88 0.57 -5.50 -4.54
C PRO A 88 1.17 -6.90 -4.45
N SER A 89 1.57 -7.47 -5.56
CA SER A 89 2.08 -8.85 -5.63
C SER A 89 3.34 -9.09 -4.80
N ASN A 90 4.22 -8.09 -4.66
CA ASN A 90 5.39 -8.14 -3.79
C ASN A 90 5.02 -8.24 -2.31
N ILE A 91 4.01 -7.50 -1.86
CA ILE A 91 3.49 -7.58 -0.48
C ILE A 91 2.83 -8.94 -0.25
N ALA A 92 1.96 -9.37 -1.16
CA ALA A 92 1.31 -10.67 -1.07
C ALA A 92 2.32 -11.82 -1.02
N ARG A 93 3.38 -11.74 -1.83
CA ARG A 93 4.47 -12.71 -1.84
C ARG A 93 5.21 -12.76 -0.51
N LYS A 94 5.59 -11.60 0.05
CA LYS A 94 6.28 -11.51 1.34
C LYS A 94 5.43 -12.15 2.46
N ILE A 95 4.14 -11.80 2.52
CA ILE A 95 3.20 -12.38 3.50
C ILE A 95 3.11 -13.90 3.34
N TYR A 96 3.02 -14.39 2.10
CA TYR A 96 2.95 -15.82 1.82
C TYR A 96 4.23 -16.55 2.24
N GLU A 97 5.41 -16.01 1.91
CA GLU A 97 6.72 -16.56 2.31
C GLU A 97 6.86 -16.59 3.84
N ASP A 98 6.48 -15.52 4.54
CA ASP A 98 6.50 -15.47 6.01
C ASP A 98 5.60 -16.54 6.66
N ILE A 99 4.38 -16.69 6.15
CA ILE A 99 3.44 -17.69 6.66
C ILE A 99 3.98 -19.11 6.44
N LEU A 100 4.60 -19.38 5.29
CA LEU A 100 5.20 -20.69 5.01
C LEU A 100 6.38 -21.00 5.91
N GLU A 101 7.22 -20.02 6.20
CA GLU A 101 8.46 -20.22 6.95
C GLU A 101 8.23 -20.17 8.46
N PHE A 102 7.42 -19.22 8.94
CA PHE A 102 7.26 -18.92 10.36
C PHE A 102 5.86 -19.26 10.91
N GLY A 103 4.90 -19.58 10.03
CA GLY A 103 3.51 -19.80 10.43
C GLY A 103 2.72 -18.53 10.71
N ASP A 104 3.37 -17.35 10.68
CA ASP A 104 2.77 -16.04 10.93
C ASP A 104 3.55 -14.96 10.16
N VAL A 105 2.89 -13.79 9.92
CA VAL A 105 3.50 -12.67 9.20
C VAL A 105 4.53 -11.97 10.08
N GLN A 106 5.77 -11.93 9.62
CA GLN A 106 6.86 -11.24 10.31
C GLN A 106 6.81 -9.73 9.96
N ARG A 107 6.46 -8.92 10.95
CA ARG A 107 6.45 -7.46 10.83
C ARG A 107 7.58 -6.87 11.67
N GLY A 108 8.57 -6.26 11.01
CA GLY A 108 9.54 -5.41 11.70
C GLY A 108 8.88 -4.10 12.13
N LEU A 109 9.05 -3.75 13.41
CA LEU A 109 8.66 -2.44 13.91
C LEU A 109 9.91 -1.58 14.09
N LEU A 110 9.92 -0.42 13.45
CA LEU A 110 11.01 0.54 13.60
C LEU A 110 10.99 1.20 14.99
N GLY A 111 9.80 1.34 15.58
CA GLY A 111 9.59 1.96 16.86
C GLY A 111 9.64 3.49 16.79
N VAL A 112 9.00 4.06 15.80
CA VAL A 112 8.84 5.51 15.66
C VAL A 112 7.37 5.88 15.55
N THR A 113 7.01 7.02 16.10
CA THR A 113 5.77 7.72 15.83
C THR A 113 6.05 9.04 15.14
N GLY A 114 5.17 9.49 14.25
CA GLY A 114 5.44 10.71 13.52
C GLY A 114 4.36 11.03 12.49
N GLN A 115 4.70 11.90 11.56
CA GLN A 115 3.79 12.37 10.54
C GLN A 115 4.51 12.61 9.21
N SER A 116 3.76 12.47 8.10
CA SER A 116 4.26 12.88 6.79
C SER A 116 4.48 14.38 6.75
N LEU A 117 5.61 14.82 6.19
CA LEU A 117 5.83 16.22 5.92
C LEU A 117 4.97 16.68 4.73
N ASN A 118 4.47 17.89 4.85
CA ASN A 118 3.81 18.64 3.79
C ASN A 118 4.14 20.13 3.97
N SER A 119 3.71 20.98 3.04
CA SER A 119 4.03 22.41 3.06
C SER A 119 3.48 23.16 4.29
N GLU A 120 2.42 22.67 4.89
CA GLU A 120 1.76 23.31 6.05
C GLU A 120 2.52 22.97 7.34
N ASN A 121 2.65 21.68 7.67
CA ASN A 121 3.31 21.27 8.91
C ASN A 121 4.83 21.51 8.91
N ALA A 122 5.49 21.46 7.75
CA ALA A 122 6.89 21.81 7.63
C ALA A 122 7.14 23.28 8.02
N LYS A 123 6.23 24.18 7.61
CA LYS A 123 6.31 25.61 7.99
C LYS A 123 6.10 25.83 9.49
N GLU A 124 5.15 25.10 10.10
CA GLU A 124 4.91 25.15 11.55
C GLU A 124 6.10 24.65 12.36
N LEU A 125 6.75 23.59 11.87
CA LEU A 125 7.94 23.00 12.48
C LEU A 125 9.24 23.77 12.17
N GLY A 126 9.20 24.80 11.32
CA GLY A 126 10.39 25.57 10.91
C GLY A 126 11.35 24.77 10.01
N ILE A 127 10.84 23.78 9.29
CA ILE A 127 11.62 22.86 8.45
C ILE A 127 11.53 23.30 6.99
N ASN A 128 12.66 23.30 6.28
CA ASN A 128 12.74 23.67 4.85
C ASN A 128 12.50 22.48 3.89
N LYS A 129 11.94 21.36 4.39
CA LYS A 129 11.62 20.17 3.61
C LYS A 129 10.12 19.89 3.70
N THR A 130 9.52 19.55 2.58
CA THR A 130 8.08 19.28 2.46
C THR A 130 7.77 17.82 2.13
N GLU A 131 8.80 16.99 2.13
CA GLU A 131 8.71 15.55 1.85
C GLU A 131 9.50 14.78 2.90
N GLY A 132 9.03 13.57 3.22
CA GLY A 132 9.61 12.69 4.21
C GLY A 132 8.66 12.39 5.37
N PHE A 133 9.14 11.59 6.31
CA PHE A 133 8.44 11.26 7.54
C PHE A 133 9.16 11.92 8.72
N TYR A 134 8.50 12.85 9.39
CA TYR A 134 9.01 13.53 10.58
C TYR A 134 8.77 12.67 11.81
N VAL A 135 9.83 12.37 12.55
CA VAL A 135 9.80 11.56 13.77
C VAL A 135 9.40 12.44 14.95
N ASN A 136 8.23 12.20 15.51
CA ASN A 136 7.77 12.86 16.73
C ASN A 136 8.38 12.20 17.98
N GLU A 137 8.48 10.86 17.97
CA GLU A 137 8.93 10.10 19.13
C GLU A 137 9.52 8.76 18.70
N THR A 138 10.46 8.24 19.49
CA THR A 138 11.04 6.91 19.31
C THR A 138 10.78 6.07 20.55
N ASP A 139 10.43 4.79 20.35
CA ASP A 139 10.30 3.83 21.45
C ASP A 139 11.71 3.43 21.95
N PRO A 140 12.03 3.63 23.25
CA PRO A 140 13.35 3.33 23.81
C PRO A 140 13.78 1.86 23.67
N GLU A 141 12.83 0.94 23.59
CA GLU A 141 13.09 -0.51 23.51
C GLU A 141 13.23 -1.01 22.07
N MET A 142 12.98 -0.14 21.07
CA MET A 142 12.97 -0.52 19.66
C MET A 142 14.20 -0.03 18.87
N GLY A 143 14.36 -0.60 17.67
CA GLY A 143 15.55 -0.47 16.85
C GLY A 143 15.91 0.98 16.49
N ALA A 144 14.93 1.83 16.20
CA ALA A 144 15.18 3.23 15.85
C ALA A 144 15.90 3.99 16.98
N HIS A 145 15.40 3.85 18.21
CA HIS A 145 15.99 4.51 19.37
C HIS A 145 17.39 4.00 19.67
N ILE A 146 17.58 2.67 19.64
CA ILE A 146 18.87 2.00 19.85
C ILE A 146 19.88 2.43 18.79
N ALA A 147 19.44 2.62 17.54
CA ALA A 147 20.28 3.14 16.45
C ALA A 147 20.60 4.64 16.55
N GLY A 148 20.00 5.35 17.52
CA GLY A 148 20.26 6.77 17.78
C GLY A 148 19.32 7.74 17.09
N MET A 149 18.23 7.27 16.50
CA MET A 149 17.16 8.11 15.94
C MET A 149 16.46 8.88 17.07
N ARG A 150 16.06 10.12 16.81
CA ARG A 150 15.51 11.04 17.82
C ARG A 150 14.32 11.82 17.29
N ASN A 151 13.56 12.40 18.21
CA ASN A 151 12.57 13.42 17.89
C ASN A 151 13.20 14.54 17.05
N GLY A 152 12.54 14.93 15.99
CA GLY A 152 13.01 15.94 15.04
C GLY A 152 13.76 15.40 13.83
N ASP A 153 14.11 14.12 13.82
CA ASP A 153 14.70 13.50 12.64
C ASP A 153 13.66 13.36 11.51
N ILE A 154 14.15 13.39 10.28
CA ILE A 154 13.31 13.21 9.09
C ILE A 154 13.82 12.01 8.32
N ILE A 155 12.97 10.98 8.20
CA ILE A 155 13.24 9.83 7.36
C ILE A 155 12.93 10.22 5.92
N LEU A 156 13.96 10.25 5.09
CA LEU A 156 13.87 10.63 3.67
C LEU A 156 13.93 9.42 2.75
N GLN A 157 14.55 8.33 3.21
CA GLN A 157 14.76 7.13 2.41
C GLN A 157 14.92 5.92 3.32
N ILE A 158 14.40 4.78 2.89
CA ILE A 158 14.65 3.45 3.46
C ILE A 158 15.14 2.58 2.32
N ASP A 159 16.35 2.02 2.46
CA ASP A 159 17.07 1.35 1.37
C ASP A 159 17.11 2.25 0.12
N ASP A 160 16.60 1.76 -1.02
CA ASP A 160 16.53 2.51 -2.29
C ASP A 160 15.18 3.21 -2.50
N VAL A 161 14.28 3.20 -1.51
CA VAL A 161 12.92 3.78 -1.61
C VAL A 161 12.89 5.15 -0.94
N GLN A 162 12.61 6.19 -1.71
CA GLN A 162 12.37 7.52 -1.17
C GLN A 162 11.04 7.58 -0.42
N ILE A 163 11.06 8.16 0.76
CA ILE A 163 9.88 8.35 1.61
C ILE A 163 9.32 9.75 1.35
N LEU A 164 8.25 9.81 0.59
CA LEU A 164 7.54 11.06 0.30
C LEU A 164 6.43 11.32 1.33
N SER A 165 5.91 10.27 1.94
CA SER A 165 4.85 10.35 2.95
C SER A 165 4.78 9.04 3.76
N LEU A 166 3.92 8.99 4.79
CA LEU A 166 3.69 7.83 5.67
C LEU A 166 3.36 6.53 4.92
N ILE A 167 2.70 6.60 3.77
CA ILE A 167 2.33 5.44 2.94
C ILE A 167 3.53 4.68 2.34
N HIS A 168 4.75 5.19 2.49
CA HIS A 168 5.96 4.53 2.00
C HIS A 168 6.73 3.77 3.11
N ILE A 169 6.24 3.85 4.36
CA ILE A 169 6.87 3.23 5.55
C ILE A 169 6.11 2.00 6.00
#